data_c302c822a1d03306689d4ebf3f008abe
#
_entry.id   c302c822a1d03306689d4ebf3f008abe
#
_cell.length_a   1.000
_cell.length_b   1.000
_cell.length_c   1.000
_cell.angle_alpha   90.00
_cell.angle_beta   90.00
_cell.angle_gamma   90.00
#
_symmetry.space_group_name_H-M   'P 1'
#
loop_
_entity.id
_entity.type
_entity.pdbx_description
1 polymer ?
#
loop_
_entity_poly.entity_id
_entity_poly.type
_entity_poly.pdbx_seq_one_letter_code
_entity_poly.pdbx_strand_id
1 'polypeptide(L)'
;VEDNLLTVSYDNWDEFNGEFGHLFYDEVFSHYLLRIEYRFVGDQVFNGPNWAFRNNGIMLHSQDPETMTLNQEFPVSIESQLLGGNGTDDRTTLNVCTPGTNMVMNGELITRHCSNSSSETFHGDRWVTVELEVRGSKSLIHRVNGESVFELQEIQLDESDPDAQALIKNGSSLPLSEGYLAIQAESHPTQFRKIQIKLLDEP
;
A
#
# COMPACT_ATOMS: atom_id res chain seq x y z
N VAL A 1 -4.33 -12.55 -14.92
CA VAL A 1 -4.31 -11.37 -15.81
C VAL A 1 -5.13 -11.71 -17.05
N GLU A 2 -6.15 -10.91 -17.33
CA GLU A 2 -7.02 -11.07 -18.48
C GLU A 2 -7.27 -9.69 -19.11
N ASP A 3 -7.31 -9.58 -20.42
CA ASP A 3 -7.51 -8.32 -21.17
C ASP A 3 -6.55 -7.18 -20.75
N ASN A 4 -5.31 -7.50 -20.42
CA ASN A 4 -4.31 -6.58 -19.88
C ASN A 4 -4.69 -5.93 -18.51
N LEU A 5 -5.59 -6.56 -17.77
CA LEU A 5 -5.95 -6.18 -16.40
C LEU A 5 -5.40 -7.22 -15.43
N LEU A 6 -4.73 -6.75 -14.38
CA LEU A 6 -4.48 -7.54 -13.18
C LEU A 6 -5.71 -7.37 -12.29
N THR A 7 -6.40 -8.44 -11.98
CA THR A 7 -7.62 -8.42 -11.16
C THR A 7 -7.41 -9.18 -9.87
N VAL A 8 -7.63 -8.52 -8.75
CA VAL A 8 -7.89 -9.18 -7.47
C VAL A 8 -9.35 -9.60 -7.52
N SER A 9 -9.62 -10.91 -7.53
CA SER A 9 -10.97 -11.49 -7.63
C SER A 9 -11.26 -12.40 -6.45
N TYR A 10 -12.53 -12.43 -6.08
CA TYR A 10 -13.08 -13.30 -5.04
C TYR A 10 -14.20 -14.19 -5.60
N ASP A 11 -14.24 -14.42 -6.92
CA ASP A 11 -15.32 -15.18 -7.61
C ASP A 11 -15.45 -16.65 -7.13
N ASN A 12 -14.38 -17.18 -6.53
CA ASN A 12 -14.36 -18.53 -5.98
C ASN A 12 -14.55 -18.58 -4.46
N TRP A 13 -14.92 -17.45 -3.84
CA TRP A 13 -15.10 -17.34 -2.40
C TRP A 13 -16.57 -17.17 -2.06
N ASP A 14 -17.09 -18.07 -1.21
CA ASP A 14 -18.45 -17.94 -0.69
C ASP A 14 -18.55 -16.87 0.39
N GLU A 15 -17.49 -16.72 1.20
CA GLU A 15 -17.38 -15.72 2.25
C GLU A 15 -15.92 -15.38 2.56
N PHE A 16 -15.69 -14.24 3.18
CA PHE A 16 -14.39 -13.83 3.70
C PHE A 16 -14.20 -14.37 5.13
N ASN A 17 -13.11 -15.09 5.34
CA ASN A 17 -12.77 -15.72 6.62
C ASN A 17 -11.52 -15.11 7.29
N GLY A 18 -11.13 -13.91 6.89
CA GLY A 18 -9.98 -13.20 7.45
C GLY A 18 -8.66 -13.43 6.71
N GLU A 19 -8.70 -14.05 5.52
CA GLU A 19 -7.49 -14.23 4.73
C GLU A 19 -7.19 -12.98 3.90
N PHE A 20 -6.06 -12.33 4.22
CA PHE A 20 -5.47 -11.27 3.40
C PHE A 20 -4.38 -11.85 2.49
N GLY A 21 -4.22 -11.25 1.33
CA GLY A 21 -3.23 -11.70 0.36
C GLY A 21 -2.37 -10.57 -0.17
N HIS A 22 -1.17 -10.92 -0.62
CA HIS A 22 -0.21 -9.98 -1.20
C HIS A 22 0.45 -10.58 -2.43
N LEU A 23 0.41 -9.88 -3.55
CA LEU A 23 1.13 -10.23 -4.76
C LEU A 23 2.43 -9.42 -4.80
N PHE A 24 3.54 -10.07 -4.51
CA PHE A 24 4.86 -9.46 -4.53
C PHE A 24 5.45 -9.44 -5.95
N TYR A 25 6.18 -8.38 -6.26
CA TYR A 25 7.09 -8.34 -7.40
C TYR A 25 8.47 -8.80 -6.94
N ASP A 26 9.13 -9.65 -7.74
CA ASP A 26 10.33 -10.41 -7.37
C ASP A 26 11.64 -9.59 -7.53
N GLU A 27 11.61 -8.30 -7.21
CA GLU A 27 12.78 -7.43 -7.17
C GLU A 27 12.66 -6.40 -6.05
N VAL A 28 13.80 -6.00 -5.50
CA VAL A 28 13.91 -4.96 -4.47
C VAL A 28 14.14 -3.60 -5.12
N PHE A 29 13.46 -2.57 -4.62
CA PHE A 29 13.55 -1.20 -5.11
C PHE A 29 13.83 -0.22 -3.99
N SER A 30 14.62 0.83 -4.31
CA SER A 30 14.96 1.93 -3.39
C SER A 30 14.49 3.29 -3.91
N HIS A 31 14.93 3.68 -5.11
CA HIS A 31 14.63 4.99 -5.70
C HIS A 31 13.87 4.83 -7.01
N TYR A 32 12.59 5.20 -7.01
CA TYR A 32 11.72 4.99 -8.17
C TYR A 32 10.51 5.91 -8.21
N LEU A 33 9.92 6.03 -9.39
CA LEU A 33 8.58 6.54 -9.62
C LEU A 33 7.71 5.37 -10.07
N LEU A 34 6.70 5.01 -9.28
CA LEU A 34 5.70 4.00 -9.59
C LEU A 34 4.41 4.69 -10.01
N ARG A 35 3.87 4.32 -11.17
CA ARG A 35 2.58 4.80 -11.67
C ARG A 35 1.64 3.62 -11.88
N ILE A 36 0.43 3.74 -11.36
CA ILE A 36 -0.60 2.70 -11.43
C ILE A 36 -1.95 3.35 -11.76
N GLU A 37 -2.75 2.70 -12.58
CA GLU A 37 -4.18 2.98 -12.70
C GLU A 37 -4.96 1.85 -12.05
N TYR A 38 -5.84 2.17 -11.10
CA TYR A 38 -6.68 1.21 -10.39
C TYR A 38 -8.16 1.60 -10.43
N ARG A 39 -9.03 0.62 -10.21
CA ARG A 39 -10.45 0.84 -9.89
C ARG A 39 -10.98 -0.30 -9.03
N PHE A 40 -11.97 0.00 -8.22
CA PHE A 40 -12.78 -1.02 -7.55
C PHE A 40 -13.93 -1.43 -8.45
N VAL A 41 -14.30 -2.70 -8.46
CA VAL A 41 -15.39 -3.24 -9.27
C VAL A 41 -16.24 -4.22 -8.47
N GLY A 42 -17.52 -4.31 -8.81
CA GLY A 42 -18.44 -5.25 -8.18
C GLY A 42 -18.69 -4.97 -6.69
N ASP A 43 -19.05 -6.02 -5.98
CA ASP A 43 -19.37 -5.99 -4.56
C ASP A 43 -18.23 -6.60 -3.73
N GLN A 44 -18.11 -6.17 -2.49
CA GLN A 44 -17.22 -6.80 -1.52
C GLN A 44 -17.69 -8.23 -1.26
N VAL A 45 -16.75 -9.17 -1.09
CA VAL A 45 -17.08 -10.54 -0.73
C VAL A 45 -17.89 -10.58 0.58
N PHE A 46 -18.85 -11.49 0.65
CA PHE A 46 -19.71 -11.63 1.84
C PHE A 46 -18.87 -11.78 3.12
N ASN A 47 -19.28 -11.18 4.21
CA ASN A 47 -18.54 -11.09 5.48
C ASN A 47 -17.21 -10.31 5.43
N GLY A 48 -16.88 -9.63 4.34
CA GLY A 48 -15.75 -8.70 4.31
C GLY A 48 -15.93 -7.61 5.37
N PRO A 49 -14.87 -7.23 6.12
CA PRO A 49 -14.98 -6.22 7.16
C PRO A 49 -15.30 -4.84 6.55
N ASN A 50 -16.11 -4.05 7.26
CA ASN A 50 -16.57 -2.76 6.75
C ASN A 50 -15.42 -1.80 6.37
N TRP A 51 -14.31 -1.85 7.09
CA TRP A 51 -13.14 -1.02 6.79
C TRP A 51 -12.45 -1.42 5.48
N ALA A 52 -12.55 -2.69 5.07
CA ALA A 52 -11.99 -3.20 3.82
C ALA A 52 -12.92 -3.02 2.60
N PHE A 53 -14.07 -2.38 2.76
CA PHE A 53 -14.91 -1.99 1.62
C PHE A 53 -14.16 -1.02 0.71
N ARG A 54 -14.02 -1.36 -0.59
CA ARG A 54 -13.24 -0.60 -1.57
C ARG A 54 -11.91 -0.14 -0.98
N ASN A 55 -11.16 -1.11 -0.44
CA ASN A 55 -9.85 -0.95 0.14
C ASN A 55 -8.86 -1.90 -0.53
N ASN A 56 -7.68 -1.41 -0.78
CA ASN A 56 -6.52 -2.12 -1.31
C ASN A 56 -5.28 -1.31 -0.94
N GLY A 57 -4.09 -1.85 -1.10
CA GLY A 57 -2.85 -1.15 -0.80
C GLY A 57 -1.71 -1.53 -1.75
N ILE A 58 -0.79 -0.59 -1.93
CA ILE A 58 0.51 -0.83 -2.52
C ILE A 58 1.51 -0.80 -1.38
N MET A 59 2.08 -1.96 -1.06
CA MET A 59 3.09 -2.12 -0.01
C MET A 59 4.45 -1.74 -0.59
N LEU A 60 5.03 -0.64 -0.11
CA LEU A 60 6.34 -0.13 -0.53
C LEU A 60 7.39 -0.48 0.52
N HIS A 61 8.62 -0.71 0.09
CA HIS A 61 9.71 -1.15 0.97
C HIS A 61 9.30 -2.33 1.85
N SER A 62 8.49 -3.22 1.28
CA SER A 62 7.98 -4.38 1.99
C SER A 62 9.12 -5.33 2.36
N GLN A 63 8.99 -5.95 3.54
CA GLN A 63 9.88 -7.04 3.94
C GLN A 63 9.92 -8.14 2.88
N ASP A 64 10.99 -8.91 2.89
CA ASP A 64 11.10 -10.12 2.08
C ASP A 64 9.96 -11.07 2.42
N PRO A 65 9.13 -11.48 1.42
CA PRO A 65 8.01 -12.40 1.66
C PRO A 65 8.42 -13.72 2.32
N GLU A 66 9.66 -14.19 2.12
CA GLU A 66 10.18 -15.39 2.78
C GLU A 66 10.39 -15.19 4.30
N THR A 67 10.44 -13.95 4.78
CA THR A 67 10.56 -13.63 6.21
C THR A 67 9.22 -13.48 6.92
N MET A 68 8.11 -13.44 6.18
CA MET A 68 6.77 -13.37 6.77
C MET A 68 6.43 -14.66 7.51
N THR A 69 5.80 -14.53 8.67
CA THR A 69 5.28 -15.68 9.40
C THR A 69 3.92 -16.11 8.81
N LEU A 70 3.54 -17.36 9.00
CA LEU A 70 2.30 -17.93 8.47
C LEU A 70 1.03 -17.15 8.90
N ASN A 71 1.07 -16.53 10.08
CA ASN A 71 -0.07 -15.81 10.67
C ASN A 71 0.09 -14.30 10.59
N GLN A 72 1.10 -13.79 9.88
CA GLN A 72 1.28 -12.36 9.66
C GLN A 72 0.31 -11.88 8.59
N GLU A 73 -0.62 -11.00 8.97
CA GLU A 73 -1.67 -10.51 8.07
C GLU A 73 -1.12 -9.54 7.03
N PHE A 74 -0.20 -8.68 7.41
CA PHE A 74 0.40 -7.66 6.55
C PHE A 74 1.93 -7.68 6.65
N PRO A 75 2.65 -7.52 5.53
CA PRO A 75 4.11 -7.38 5.58
C PRO A 75 4.50 -6.05 6.26
N VAL A 76 5.61 -6.07 7.00
CA VAL A 76 6.25 -4.82 7.44
C VAL A 76 6.58 -3.98 6.22
N SER A 77 6.01 -2.78 6.11
CA SER A 77 6.08 -1.92 4.91
C SER A 77 5.57 -0.51 5.18
N ILE A 78 5.70 0.38 4.19
CA ILE A 78 4.88 1.58 4.04
C ILE A 78 3.78 1.28 3.04
N GLU A 79 2.54 1.35 3.46
CA GLU A 79 1.39 1.14 2.59
C GLU A 79 0.88 2.46 2.01
N SER A 80 0.83 2.54 0.68
CA SER A 80 0.05 3.54 -0.04
C SER A 80 -1.37 3.02 -0.22
N GLN A 81 -2.25 3.36 0.72
CA GLN A 81 -3.61 2.82 0.79
C GLN A 81 -4.50 3.40 -0.31
N LEU A 82 -5.13 2.51 -1.07
CA LEU A 82 -6.07 2.83 -2.12
C LEU A 82 -7.49 2.67 -1.58
N LEU A 83 -8.27 3.75 -1.57
CA LEU A 83 -9.66 3.70 -1.15
C LEU A 83 -10.59 4.14 -2.29
N GLY A 84 -11.80 3.59 -2.28
CA GLY A 84 -12.93 4.03 -3.09
C GLY A 84 -14.09 4.49 -2.24
N GLY A 85 -14.84 5.48 -2.72
CA GLY A 85 -16.01 6.03 -2.02
C GLY A 85 -17.20 5.07 -2.02
N ASN A 86 -18.01 5.16 -0.98
CA ASN A 86 -19.25 4.39 -0.78
C ASN A 86 -20.51 5.08 -1.35
N GLY A 87 -20.33 6.21 -2.03
CA GLY A 87 -21.43 7.00 -2.61
C GLY A 87 -21.86 8.21 -1.77
N THR A 88 -21.52 8.27 -0.50
CA THR A 88 -21.98 9.29 0.44
C THR A 88 -20.88 9.97 1.24
N ASP A 89 -19.96 9.20 1.81
CA ASP A 89 -19.01 9.71 2.77
C ASP A 89 -17.70 10.13 2.10
N ASP A 90 -17.03 11.12 2.70
CA ASP A 90 -15.68 11.48 2.31
C ASP A 90 -14.71 10.37 2.69
N ARG A 91 -13.94 9.92 1.70
CA ARG A 91 -13.00 8.81 1.83
C ARG A 91 -11.83 9.02 0.91
N THR A 92 -10.78 9.65 1.44
CA THR A 92 -9.57 9.98 0.66
C THR A 92 -8.82 8.72 0.25
N THR A 93 -8.16 8.77 -0.90
CA THR A 93 -7.25 7.70 -1.37
C THR A 93 -5.79 8.12 -1.27
N LEU A 94 -4.85 7.19 -1.45
CA LEU A 94 -3.43 7.40 -1.18
C LEU A 94 -3.16 7.93 0.23
N ASN A 95 -3.93 7.45 1.19
CA ASN A 95 -3.55 7.55 2.60
C ASN A 95 -2.26 6.76 2.84
N VAL A 96 -1.63 6.93 3.97
CA VAL A 96 -0.49 6.12 4.37
C VAL A 96 -0.83 5.31 5.60
N CYS A 97 -0.66 3.99 5.53
CA CYS A 97 -0.67 3.11 6.69
C CYS A 97 0.73 2.51 6.90
N THR A 98 1.05 2.19 8.13
CA THR A 98 2.42 1.86 8.56
C THR A 98 2.47 0.53 9.32
N PRO A 99 2.18 -0.63 8.65
CA PRO A 99 2.34 -1.92 9.30
C PRO A 99 3.82 -2.16 9.64
N GLY A 100 4.14 -2.19 10.93
CA GLY A 100 5.52 -2.36 11.45
C GLY A 100 6.51 -1.24 11.14
N THR A 101 6.02 -0.06 10.73
CA THR A 101 6.86 1.08 10.36
C THR A 101 6.38 2.39 10.99
N ASN A 102 7.26 3.39 10.98
CA ASN A 102 6.97 4.77 11.36
C ASN A 102 7.49 5.71 10.26
N MET A 103 7.01 6.95 10.26
CA MET A 103 7.41 7.98 9.30
C MET A 103 7.49 9.36 9.97
N VAL A 104 8.16 10.31 9.33
CA VAL A 104 8.15 11.72 9.77
C VAL A 104 7.25 12.53 8.86
N MET A 105 6.41 13.39 9.44
CA MET A 105 5.61 14.40 8.75
C MET A 105 5.79 15.74 9.43
N ASN A 106 6.11 16.78 8.67
CA ASN A 106 6.33 18.13 9.20
C ASN A 106 7.33 18.21 10.35
N GLY A 107 8.35 17.33 10.35
CA GLY A 107 9.37 17.24 11.39
C GLY A 107 8.95 16.49 12.65
N GLU A 108 7.79 15.86 12.67
CA GLU A 108 7.30 15.05 13.79
C GLU A 108 7.24 13.57 13.42
N LEU A 109 7.70 12.70 14.33
CA LEU A 109 7.57 11.25 14.19
C LEU A 109 6.11 10.86 14.36
N ILE A 110 5.58 10.16 13.35
CA ILE A 110 4.21 9.66 13.32
C ILE A 110 4.22 8.16 13.58
N THR A 111 3.57 7.77 14.66
CA THR A 111 3.44 6.36 15.10
C THR A 111 2.01 5.84 15.01
N ARG A 112 1.05 6.67 14.60
CA ARG A 112 -0.32 6.20 14.35
C ARG A 112 -0.35 5.34 13.10
N HIS A 113 -1.14 4.29 13.14
CA HIS A 113 -1.18 3.30 12.06
C HIS A 113 -1.54 3.89 10.69
N CYS A 114 -2.55 4.77 10.57
CA CYS A 114 -2.92 5.38 9.30
C CYS A 114 -3.03 6.91 9.38
N SER A 115 -2.72 7.58 8.28
CA SER A 115 -2.81 9.03 8.09
C SER A 115 -3.49 9.34 6.76
N ASN A 116 -4.53 10.18 6.79
CA ASN A 116 -5.29 10.53 5.60
C ASN A 116 -4.55 11.52 4.70
N SER A 117 -4.68 11.32 3.40
CA SER A 117 -4.24 12.26 2.36
C SER A 117 -5.23 13.44 2.22
N SER A 118 -4.87 14.38 1.34
CA SER A 118 -5.76 15.48 0.94
C SER A 118 -6.49 15.22 -0.38
N SER A 119 -6.56 13.97 -0.85
CA SER A 119 -7.22 13.65 -2.11
C SER A 119 -8.73 13.84 -2.04
N GLU A 120 -9.35 14.00 -3.20
CA GLU A 120 -10.80 13.84 -3.32
C GLU A 120 -11.24 12.39 -3.11
N THR A 121 -12.54 12.19 -2.94
CA THR A 121 -13.16 10.85 -2.86
C THR A 121 -13.61 10.40 -4.26
N PHE A 122 -13.19 9.20 -4.65
CA PHE A 122 -13.55 8.60 -5.94
C PHE A 122 -14.68 7.58 -5.77
N HIS A 123 -15.90 7.98 -6.09
CA HIS A 123 -17.08 7.10 -6.05
C HIS A 123 -17.24 6.30 -7.33
N GLY A 124 -17.84 5.11 -7.21
CA GLY A 124 -18.13 4.22 -8.35
C GLY A 124 -16.89 3.50 -8.89
N ASP A 125 -17.05 2.88 -10.06
CA ASP A 125 -16.06 1.99 -10.67
C ASP A 125 -15.16 2.72 -11.68
N ARG A 126 -14.73 3.92 -11.37
CA ARG A 126 -13.89 4.72 -12.26
C ARG A 126 -12.40 4.49 -12.05
N TRP A 127 -11.64 4.59 -13.13
CA TRP A 127 -10.19 4.53 -13.08
C TRP A 127 -9.59 5.76 -12.39
N VAL A 128 -8.67 5.51 -11.47
CA VAL A 128 -7.88 6.51 -10.75
C VAL A 128 -6.42 6.29 -11.06
N THR A 129 -5.70 7.35 -11.43
CA THR A 129 -4.26 7.30 -11.66
C THR A 129 -3.53 7.77 -10.40
N VAL A 130 -2.61 6.93 -9.92
CA VAL A 130 -1.75 7.25 -8.77
C VAL A 130 -0.29 7.19 -9.17
N GLU A 131 0.51 8.07 -8.57
CA GLU A 131 1.96 8.09 -8.72
C GLU A 131 2.62 8.19 -7.34
N LEU A 132 3.63 7.35 -7.13
CA LEU A 132 4.39 7.22 -5.89
C LEU A 132 5.85 7.50 -6.21
N GLU A 133 6.37 8.65 -5.79
CA GLU A 133 7.79 8.97 -5.93
C GLU A 133 8.51 8.62 -4.64
N VAL A 134 9.39 7.64 -4.71
CA VAL A 134 10.12 7.09 -3.57
C VAL A 134 11.60 7.41 -3.71
N ARG A 135 12.20 7.94 -2.64
CA ARG A 135 13.63 8.28 -2.55
C ARG A 135 14.27 7.60 -1.34
N GLY A 136 14.38 6.27 -1.40
CA GLY A 136 14.84 5.47 -0.27
C GLY A 136 13.99 5.71 0.97
N SER A 137 14.62 5.79 2.15
CA SER A 137 13.93 6.20 3.39
C SER A 137 13.71 7.70 3.51
N LYS A 138 14.29 8.52 2.62
CA LYS A 138 14.34 9.99 2.76
C LYS A 138 13.00 10.66 2.52
N SER A 139 12.26 10.21 1.48
CA SER A 139 10.96 10.81 1.17
C SER A 139 10.09 9.90 0.32
N LEU A 140 8.78 10.04 0.50
CA LEU A 140 7.73 9.48 -0.33
C LEU A 140 6.69 10.57 -0.62
N ILE A 141 6.38 10.75 -1.90
CA ILE A 141 5.37 11.71 -2.36
C ILE A 141 4.28 10.95 -3.10
N HIS A 142 3.05 11.10 -2.65
CA HIS A 142 1.85 10.56 -3.31
C HIS A 142 1.20 11.61 -4.20
N ARG A 143 0.86 11.23 -5.44
CA ARG A 143 0.09 12.06 -6.35
C ARG A 143 -1.12 11.30 -6.89
N VAL A 144 -2.25 11.97 -6.91
CA VAL A 144 -3.49 11.48 -7.56
C VAL A 144 -3.78 12.36 -8.75
N ASN A 145 -3.91 11.77 -9.94
CA ASN A 145 -4.13 12.50 -11.19
C ASN A 145 -3.11 13.65 -11.43
N GLY A 146 -1.87 13.48 -10.93
CA GLY A 146 -0.79 14.46 -11.05
C GLY A 146 -0.71 15.49 -9.91
N GLU A 147 -1.68 15.57 -9.01
CA GLU A 147 -1.69 16.47 -7.86
C GLU A 147 -1.09 15.80 -6.62
N SER A 148 -0.16 16.47 -5.92
CA SER A 148 0.40 15.97 -4.67
C SER A 148 -0.66 16.01 -3.56
N VAL A 149 -0.87 14.85 -2.93
CA VAL A 149 -1.91 14.68 -1.89
C VAL A 149 -1.35 14.24 -0.54
N PHE A 150 -0.10 13.76 -0.53
CA PHE A 150 0.59 13.35 0.69
C PHE A 150 2.11 13.42 0.49
N GLU A 151 2.81 13.82 1.53
CA GLU A 151 4.27 13.80 1.57
C GLU A 151 4.75 13.37 2.96
N LEU A 152 5.72 12.47 3.00
CA LEU A 152 6.35 11.99 4.22
C LEU A 152 7.85 11.83 4.04
N GLN A 153 8.56 11.72 5.15
CA GLN A 153 10.01 11.60 5.21
C GLN A 153 10.43 10.56 6.25
N GLU A 154 11.70 10.20 6.23
CA GLU A 154 12.35 9.36 7.23
C GLU A 154 11.57 8.08 7.56
N ILE A 155 11.32 7.26 6.51
CA ILE A 155 10.67 5.96 6.66
C ILE A 155 11.59 5.05 7.49
N GLN A 156 11.05 4.45 8.55
CA GLN A 156 11.83 3.61 9.44
C GLN A 156 11.00 2.47 10.02
N LEU A 157 11.68 1.41 10.45
CA LEU A 157 11.04 0.31 11.18
C LEU A 157 10.52 0.80 12.53
N ASP A 158 9.41 0.24 12.98
CA ASP A 158 8.87 0.49 14.32
C ASP A 158 9.50 -0.45 15.33
N GLU A 159 10.38 0.07 16.20
CA GLU A 159 11.04 -0.71 17.24
C GLU A 159 10.07 -1.29 18.29
N SER A 160 8.81 -0.86 18.32
CA SER A 160 7.77 -1.40 19.21
C SER A 160 6.95 -2.54 18.59
N ASP A 161 6.99 -2.69 17.25
CA ASP A 161 6.26 -3.72 16.51
C ASP A 161 7.02 -5.06 16.55
N PRO A 162 6.37 -6.19 16.87
CA PRO A 162 7.04 -7.49 16.98
C PRO A 162 7.68 -7.99 15.68
N ASP A 163 7.01 -7.77 14.52
CA ASP A 163 7.51 -8.22 13.22
C ASP A 163 8.70 -7.36 12.77
N ALA A 164 8.63 -6.03 12.98
CA ALA A 164 9.75 -5.14 12.75
C ALA A 164 10.94 -5.44 13.68
N GLN A 165 10.71 -5.76 14.95
CA GLN A 165 11.77 -6.20 15.88
C GLN A 165 12.47 -7.48 15.37
N ALA A 166 11.73 -8.42 14.79
CA ALA A 166 12.31 -9.62 14.20
C ALA A 166 13.25 -9.28 13.03
N LEU A 167 12.84 -8.35 12.15
CA LEU A 167 13.69 -7.86 11.05
C LEU A 167 14.96 -7.17 11.56
N ILE A 168 14.84 -6.27 12.54
CA ILE A 168 15.98 -5.57 13.15
C ILE A 168 16.94 -6.56 13.80
N LYS A 169 16.43 -7.55 14.51
CA LYS A 169 17.24 -8.60 15.13
C LYS A 169 18.01 -9.45 14.09
N ASN A 170 17.42 -9.60 12.91
CA ASN A 170 18.03 -10.32 11.78
C ASN A 170 18.97 -9.44 10.94
N GLY A 171 19.20 -8.19 11.33
CA GLY A 171 20.21 -7.30 10.74
C GLY A 171 19.65 -6.20 9.84
N SER A 172 18.31 -6.03 9.75
CA SER A 172 17.74 -4.90 9.02
C SER A 172 18.08 -3.58 9.70
N SER A 173 18.36 -2.55 8.89
CA SER A 173 18.62 -1.19 9.37
C SER A 173 17.32 -0.53 9.84
N LEU A 174 17.41 0.36 10.84
CA LEU A 174 16.24 1.11 11.29
C LEU A 174 15.66 2.00 10.18
N PRO A 175 16.44 2.81 9.42
CA PRO A 175 15.94 3.44 8.21
C PRO A 175 15.57 2.40 7.16
N LEU A 176 14.31 2.41 6.71
CA LEU A 176 13.79 1.48 5.72
C LEU A 176 13.94 2.09 4.31
N SER A 177 15.09 1.84 3.67
CA SER A 177 15.49 2.54 2.44
C SER A 177 15.22 1.76 1.15
N GLU A 178 14.88 0.49 1.26
CA GLU A 178 14.59 -0.40 0.12
C GLU A 178 13.72 -1.56 0.56
N GLY A 179 13.11 -2.23 -0.39
CA GLY A 179 12.30 -3.42 -0.14
C GLY A 179 11.49 -3.83 -1.35
N TYR A 180 10.71 -4.86 -1.17
CA TYR A 180 9.82 -5.38 -2.20
C TYR A 180 8.61 -4.47 -2.42
N LEU A 181 7.96 -4.64 -3.58
CA LEU A 181 6.65 -4.06 -3.87
C LEU A 181 5.60 -5.16 -3.83
N ALA A 182 4.46 -4.88 -3.18
CA ALA A 182 3.34 -5.80 -3.24
C ALA A 182 2.01 -5.07 -3.45
N ILE A 183 1.08 -5.76 -4.12
CA ILE A 183 -0.32 -5.36 -4.24
C ILE A 183 -1.13 -6.23 -3.29
N GLN A 184 -1.96 -5.59 -2.50
CA GLN A 184 -2.75 -6.23 -1.46
C GLN A 184 -4.08 -6.81 -1.99
N ALA A 185 -4.66 -7.74 -1.24
CA ALA A 185 -6.01 -8.28 -1.42
C ALA A 185 -6.73 -8.32 -0.07
N GLU A 186 -7.78 -7.50 0.09
CA GLU A 186 -8.46 -7.26 1.38
C GLU A 186 -9.96 -7.52 1.38
N SER A 187 -10.51 -8.25 0.47
CA SER A 187 -11.94 -8.60 0.35
C SER A 187 -12.77 -7.83 -0.69
N HIS A 188 -12.27 -6.76 -1.32
CA HIS A 188 -13.00 -6.08 -2.37
C HIS A 188 -12.32 -6.25 -3.73
N PRO A 189 -13.02 -6.68 -4.80
CA PRO A 189 -12.44 -6.85 -6.12
C PRO A 189 -11.85 -5.55 -6.65
N THR A 190 -10.58 -5.62 -7.08
CA THR A 190 -9.83 -4.46 -7.56
C THR A 190 -9.14 -4.79 -8.87
N GLN A 191 -9.21 -3.89 -9.83
CA GLN A 191 -8.52 -4.01 -11.09
C GLN A 191 -7.41 -2.99 -11.21
N PHE A 192 -6.29 -3.45 -11.78
CA PHE A 192 -5.10 -2.63 -12.04
C PHE A 192 -4.73 -2.71 -13.52
N ARG A 193 -4.26 -1.59 -14.04
CA ARG A 193 -3.64 -1.50 -15.37
C ARG A 193 -2.51 -0.48 -15.36
N LYS A 194 -1.65 -0.50 -16.39
CA LYS A 194 -0.54 0.44 -16.55
C LYS A 194 0.35 0.53 -15.30
N ILE A 195 0.67 -0.62 -14.70
CA ILE A 195 1.63 -0.69 -13.62
C ILE A 195 3.02 -0.45 -14.23
N GLN A 196 3.59 0.72 -13.96
CA GLN A 196 4.83 1.18 -14.57
C GLN A 196 5.78 1.69 -13.51
N ILE A 197 7.03 1.23 -13.54
CA ILE A 197 8.09 1.71 -12.67
C ILE A 197 9.18 2.37 -13.50
N LYS A 198 9.69 3.51 -13.02
CA LYS A 198 10.87 4.19 -13.54
C LYS A 198 11.88 4.31 -12.42
N LEU A 199 13.04 3.70 -12.58
CA LEU A 199 14.14 3.85 -11.64
C LEU A 199 14.66 5.30 -11.68
N LEU A 200 15.02 5.79 -10.51
CA LEU A 200 15.55 7.13 -10.33
C LEU A 200 16.99 7.01 -9.81
N ASP A 201 17.83 7.96 -10.23
CA ASP A 201 19.19 8.02 -9.71
C ASP A 201 19.20 8.34 -8.21
N GLU A 202 20.13 7.75 -7.49
CA GLU A 202 20.44 8.18 -6.13
C GLU A 202 21.05 9.59 -6.18
N PRO A 203 20.66 10.48 -5.28
CA PRO A 203 21.16 11.85 -5.24
C PRO A 203 22.61 11.94 -4.76
#